data_9af81e78a4c0f55eec6d1eb745dcd3ac
#
_entry.id   9af81e78a4c0f55eec6d1eb745dcd3ac
#
_cell.length_a   1.000
_cell.length_b   1.000
_cell.length_c   1.000
_cell.angle_alpha   90.00
_cell.angle_beta   90.00
_cell.angle_gamma   90.00
#
_symmetry.space_group_name_H-M   'P 1'
#
loop_
_entity.id
_entity.type
_entity.pdbx_description
1 polymer ?
#
loop_
_entity_poly.entity_id
_entity_poly.type
_entity_poly.pdbx_seq_one_letter_code
_entity_poly.pdbx_strand_id
1 'polypeptide(L)'
;MFSWPSSYDSCFTISGSITRDGVGLHSGEKTKVKISSFEEEGYYVSFADKPDQIHKLDQSLIGSTMLCTAVKLGKRNLYTIEHLLSSLAGCGLSYIHIQVEGKEIPLLDGSAIEWVRAFEEVGIKRVPKPSNFMREISEPKIFNKDKSVIAITPSNKLTIISTIDFSYKAIGKQTFVIDLNPKCYVDLIAPARTFGFKDQFQELGLSLIHISEPTRLLAI
;
A
#
# COMPACT_ATOMS: atom_id res chain seq x y z
N MET A 1 -9.87 -22.91 7.87
CA MET A 1 -10.38 -21.59 7.46
C MET A 1 -9.25 -20.58 7.67
N PHE A 2 -8.90 -19.78 6.66
CA PHE A 2 -7.86 -18.76 6.78
C PHE A 2 -8.31 -17.66 7.77
N SER A 3 -7.39 -17.16 8.59
CA SER A 3 -7.68 -16.04 9.50
C SER A 3 -6.47 -15.12 9.60
N TRP A 4 -6.71 -13.83 9.50
CA TRP A 4 -5.70 -12.80 9.70
C TRP A 4 -5.30 -12.69 11.18
N PRO A 5 -4.04 -12.34 11.48
CA PRO A 5 -3.62 -12.05 12.85
C PRO A 5 -4.45 -10.94 13.49
N SER A 6 -4.66 -11.05 14.81
CA SER A 6 -5.39 -10.03 15.58
C SER A 6 -4.52 -8.85 16.05
N SER A 7 -3.20 -8.95 15.89
CA SER A 7 -2.24 -7.91 16.28
C SER A 7 -1.02 -7.92 15.36
N TYR A 8 -0.19 -6.88 15.47
CA TYR A 8 1.09 -6.77 14.78
C TYR A 8 2.29 -7.29 15.59
N ASP A 9 2.07 -7.98 16.69
CA ASP A 9 3.13 -8.42 17.62
C ASP A 9 4.04 -9.54 17.04
N SER A 10 3.70 -10.07 15.89
CA SER A 10 4.45 -11.13 15.23
C SER A 10 4.70 -10.78 13.76
N CYS A 11 5.86 -11.18 13.26
CA CYS A 11 6.19 -11.05 11.85
C CYS A 11 5.59 -12.19 11.04
N PHE A 12 5.08 -11.84 9.88
CA PHE A 12 4.55 -12.81 8.91
C PHE A 12 5.14 -12.58 7.53
N THR A 13 5.12 -13.62 6.72
CA THR A 13 5.39 -13.60 5.29
C THR A 13 4.40 -14.50 4.57
N ILE A 14 4.38 -14.47 3.24
CA ILE A 14 3.54 -15.38 2.45
C ILE A 14 4.15 -16.78 2.39
N SER A 15 3.30 -17.81 2.32
CA SER A 15 3.75 -19.22 2.32
C SER A 15 4.28 -19.70 0.98
N GLY A 16 3.89 -19.04 -0.10
CA GLY A 16 4.29 -19.35 -1.47
C GLY A 16 4.72 -18.11 -2.24
N SER A 17 4.43 -18.07 -3.53
CA SER A 17 4.57 -16.88 -4.36
C SER A 17 3.29 -16.61 -5.12
N ILE A 18 2.99 -15.34 -5.32
CA ILE A 18 1.84 -14.88 -6.09
C ILE A 18 2.31 -14.05 -7.26
N THR A 19 1.50 -14.02 -8.30
CA THR A 19 1.70 -13.13 -9.45
C THR A 19 0.40 -12.44 -9.76
N ARG A 20 0.47 -11.13 -9.99
CA ARG A 20 -0.64 -10.33 -10.51
C ARG A 20 -0.14 -9.52 -11.69
N ASP A 21 -0.93 -9.49 -12.72
CA ASP A 21 -0.72 -8.67 -13.90
C ASP A 21 -1.88 -7.69 -14.07
N GLY A 22 -1.61 -6.61 -14.76
CA GLY A 22 -2.59 -5.57 -15.01
C GLY A 22 -2.00 -4.43 -15.81
N VAL A 23 -2.61 -3.26 -15.70
CA VAL A 23 -2.21 -2.05 -16.40
C VAL A 23 -1.87 -0.98 -15.39
N GLY A 24 -0.77 -0.27 -15.61
CA GLY A 24 -0.40 0.89 -14.80
C GLY A 24 -1.34 2.06 -15.07
N LEU A 25 -1.79 2.75 -14.02
CA LEU A 25 -2.72 3.88 -14.11
C LEU A 25 -2.13 5.03 -14.93
N HIS A 26 -0.87 5.38 -14.64
CA HIS A 26 -0.19 6.53 -15.28
C HIS A 26 0.49 6.16 -16.59
N SER A 27 1.01 4.95 -16.68
CA SER A 27 1.74 4.49 -17.87
C SER A 27 0.86 3.96 -18.97
N GLY A 28 -0.32 3.43 -18.64
CA GLY A 28 -1.15 2.67 -19.57
C GLY A 28 -0.50 1.37 -20.07
N GLU A 29 0.67 1.00 -19.53
CA GLU A 29 1.44 -0.16 -19.97
C GLU A 29 1.06 -1.40 -19.16
N LYS A 30 1.16 -2.57 -19.80
CA LYS A 30 1.04 -3.85 -19.10
C LYS A 30 2.20 -4.02 -18.14
N THR A 31 1.90 -4.47 -16.95
CA THR A 31 2.88 -4.72 -15.89
C THR A 31 2.54 -6.00 -15.17
N LYS A 32 3.56 -6.68 -14.63
CA LYS A 32 3.41 -7.89 -13.85
C LYS A 32 4.23 -7.78 -12.58
N VAL A 33 3.62 -8.17 -11.47
CA VAL A 33 4.24 -8.17 -10.15
C VAL A 33 4.22 -9.58 -9.59
N LYS A 34 5.39 -10.09 -9.24
CA LYS A 34 5.54 -11.34 -8.49
C LYS A 34 5.97 -10.99 -7.07
N ILE A 35 5.28 -11.55 -6.09
CA ILE A 35 5.58 -11.39 -4.67
C ILE A 35 5.97 -12.74 -4.10
N SER A 36 7.03 -12.77 -3.31
CA SER A 36 7.53 -13.96 -2.62
C SER A 36 8.07 -13.60 -1.23
N SER A 37 8.30 -14.62 -0.40
CA SER A 37 9.00 -14.41 0.87
C SER A 37 10.45 -13.99 0.63
N PHE A 38 11.02 -13.24 1.58
CA PHE A 38 12.43 -12.86 1.62
C PHE A 38 13.07 -13.26 2.95
N GLU A 39 14.39 -13.35 3.00
CA GLU A 39 15.12 -13.82 4.19
C GLU A 39 15.30 -12.76 5.27
N GLU A 40 15.26 -11.49 4.86
CA GLU A 40 15.45 -10.33 5.72
C GLU A 40 14.14 -9.55 5.90
N GLU A 41 14.01 -8.93 7.05
CA GLU A 41 12.89 -8.06 7.37
C GLU A 41 12.90 -6.80 6.52
N GLY A 42 11.78 -6.51 5.87
CA GLY A 42 11.58 -5.39 4.98
C GLY A 42 10.87 -5.75 3.70
N TYR A 43 10.76 -4.74 2.87
CA TYR A 43 10.26 -4.87 1.51
C TYR A 43 11.43 -4.68 0.56
N TYR A 44 11.64 -5.66 -0.29
CA TYR A 44 12.75 -5.71 -1.24
C TYR A 44 12.18 -5.73 -2.66
N VAL A 45 12.75 -4.93 -3.54
CA VAL A 45 12.27 -4.82 -4.92
C VAL A 45 13.39 -5.12 -5.90
N SER A 46 13.06 -5.89 -6.94
CA SER A 46 13.90 -6.05 -8.13
C SER A 46 13.06 -5.91 -9.39
N PHE A 47 13.71 -5.61 -10.51
CA PHE A 47 13.06 -5.67 -11.82
C PHE A 47 13.32 -7.01 -12.47
N ALA A 48 12.34 -7.53 -13.23
CA ALA A 48 12.41 -8.85 -13.84
C ALA A 48 13.58 -9.00 -14.84
N ASP A 49 13.99 -7.91 -15.49
CA ASP A 49 15.15 -7.88 -16.39
C ASP A 49 16.51 -7.84 -15.66
N LYS A 50 16.50 -7.57 -14.35
CA LYS A 50 17.68 -7.54 -13.47
C LYS A 50 17.35 -8.10 -12.10
N PRO A 51 17.00 -9.38 -11.98
CA PRO A 51 16.48 -9.98 -10.75
C PRO A 51 17.51 -9.97 -9.60
N ASP A 52 18.80 -9.97 -9.92
CA ASP A 52 19.87 -9.94 -8.91
C ASP A 52 20.14 -8.55 -8.32
N GLN A 53 19.59 -7.48 -8.93
CA GLN A 53 19.67 -6.12 -8.40
C GLN A 53 18.51 -5.88 -7.45
N ILE A 54 18.67 -6.31 -6.21
CA ILE A 54 17.64 -6.21 -5.17
C ILE A 54 17.85 -4.92 -4.38
N HIS A 55 16.80 -4.13 -4.24
CA HIS A 55 16.78 -2.87 -3.50
C HIS A 55 15.86 -3.00 -2.28
N LYS A 56 16.39 -2.75 -1.09
CA LYS A 56 15.56 -2.60 0.11
C LYS A 56 14.81 -1.28 0.02
N LEU A 57 13.50 -1.31 0.21
CA LEU A 57 12.70 -0.09 0.27
C LEU A 57 12.98 0.67 1.57
N ASP A 58 13.24 1.94 1.41
CA ASP A 58 13.49 2.90 2.49
C ASP A 58 12.86 4.24 2.15
N GLN A 59 12.56 5.05 3.16
CA GLN A 59 11.96 6.37 2.98
C GLN A 59 12.81 7.32 2.12
N SER A 60 14.14 7.18 2.15
CA SER A 60 15.06 7.97 1.34
C SER A 60 14.92 7.74 -0.17
N LEU A 61 14.30 6.62 -0.57
CA LEU A 61 14.04 6.28 -1.97
C LEU A 61 12.77 6.93 -2.52
N ILE A 62 11.93 7.54 -1.67
CA ILE A 62 10.71 8.22 -2.10
C ILE A 62 11.08 9.41 -2.99
N GLY A 63 10.59 9.36 -4.22
CA GLY A 63 10.72 10.41 -5.20
C GLY A 63 9.50 11.34 -5.23
N SER A 64 8.76 11.32 -6.35
CA SER A 64 7.52 12.08 -6.47
C SER A 64 6.37 11.43 -5.69
N THR A 65 5.53 12.28 -5.08
CA THR A 65 4.26 11.88 -4.45
C THR A 65 3.07 12.59 -5.12
N MET A 66 3.26 13.11 -6.32
CA MET A 66 2.21 13.76 -7.09
C MET A 66 1.36 12.71 -7.79
N LEU A 67 0.13 12.53 -7.32
CA LEU A 67 -0.89 11.57 -7.78
C LEU A 67 -0.55 10.09 -7.61
N CYS A 68 0.67 9.73 -7.30
CA CYS A 68 1.10 8.39 -6.90
C CYS A 68 2.41 8.45 -6.13
N THR A 69 2.72 7.41 -5.38
CA THR A 69 4.03 7.28 -4.74
C THR A 69 5.00 6.60 -5.69
N ALA A 70 6.06 7.34 -6.06
CA ALA A 70 7.18 6.81 -6.82
C ALA A 70 8.39 6.57 -5.92
N VAL A 71 9.10 5.47 -6.15
CA VAL A 71 10.38 5.16 -5.49
C VAL A 71 11.49 5.05 -6.52
N LYS A 72 12.67 5.57 -6.16
CA LYS A 72 13.86 5.54 -7.02
C LYS A 72 14.73 4.34 -6.67
N LEU A 73 14.83 3.39 -7.57
CA LEU A 73 15.59 2.15 -7.42
C LEU A 73 16.81 2.19 -8.37
N GLY A 74 17.93 2.66 -7.88
CA GLY A 74 19.11 2.91 -8.69
C GLY A 74 18.86 3.99 -9.76
N LYS A 75 18.89 3.61 -11.04
CA LYS A 75 18.64 4.52 -12.19
C LYS A 75 17.18 4.50 -12.68
N ARG A 76 16.31 3.72 -12.06
CA ARG A 76 14.90 3.53 -12.48
C ARG A 76 13.95 4.02 -11.40
N ASN A 77 12.76 4.44 -11.80
CA ASN A 77 11.66 4.72 -10.90
C ASN A 77 10.62 3.60 -11.00
N LEU A 78 9.99 3.28 -9.87
CA LEU A 78 8.82 2.42 -9.79
C LEU A 78 7.67 3.27 -9.24
N TYR A 79 6.54 3.26 -9.95
CA TYR A 79 5.37 4.12 -9.66
C TYR A 79 4.22 3.31 -9.04
N THR A 80 3.30 4.03 -8.37
CA THR A 80 2.03 3.52 -7.85
C THR A 80 2.21 2.37 -6.85
N ILE A 81 3.22 2.47 -5.97
CA ILE A 81 3.56 1.40 -5.02
C ILE A 81 2.67 1.41 -3.76
N GLU A 82 1.91 2.47 -3.50
CA GLU A 82 1.17 2.72 -2.27
C GLU A 82 0.13 1.65 -1.94
N HIS A 83 -0.67 1.17 -2.91
CA HIS A 83 -1.71 0.16 -2.68
C HIS A 83 -1.12 -1.19 -2.25
N LEU A 84 -0.03 -1.59 -2.92
CA LEU A 84 0.69 -2.81 -2.57
C LEU A 84 1.35 -2.69 -1.19
N LEU A 85 2.06 -1.59 -0.91
CA LEU A 85 2.68 -1.40 0.41
C LEU A 85 1.65 -1.29 1.52
N SER A 86 0.50 -0.65 1.25
CA SER A 86 -0.62 -0.61 2.18
C SER A 86 -1.10 -2.02 2.51
N SER A 87 -1.29 -2.88 1.51
CA SER A 87 -1.74 -4.27 1.73
C SER A 87 -0.73 -5.09 2.52
N LEU A 88 0.55 -4.98 2.21
CA LEU A 88 1.62 -5.69 2.93
C LEU A 88 1.70 -5.25 4.39
N ALA A 89 1.78 -3.94 4.63
CA ALA A 89 1.87 -3.38 5.98
C ALA A 89 0.59 -3.62 6.79
N GLY A 90 -0.57 -3.38 6.17
CA GLY A 90 -1.88 -3.57 6.80
C GLY A 90 -2.16 -5.03 7.18
N CYS A 91 -1.65 -5.97 6.41
CA CYS A 91 -1.73 -7.41 6.72
C CYS A 91 -0.62 -7.91 7.67
N GLY A 92 0.33 -7.06 8.06
CA GLY A 92 1.43 -7.45 8.94
C GLY A 92 2.50 -8.31 8.28
N LEU A 93 2.64 -8.22 6.96
CA LEU A 93 3.66 -8.94 6.18
C LEU A 93 4.93 -8.10 6.08
N SER A 94 6.08 -8.62 6.52
CA SER A 94 7.31 -7.84 6.66
C SER A 94 8.58 -8.49 6.10
N TYR A 95 8.51 -9.68 5.52
CA TYR A 95 9.63 -10.40 4.90
C TYR A 95 9.28 -10.67 3.43
N ILE A 96 9.34 -9.65 2.59
CA ILE A 96 8.74 -9.69 1.25
C ILE A 96 9.73 -9.23 0.18
N HIS A 97 9.78 -10.01 -0.91
CA HIS A 97 10.40 -9.62 -2.17
C HIS A 97 9.34 -9.37 -3.24
N ILE A 98 9.45 -8.25 -3.91
CA ILE A 98 8.57 -7.79 -4.99
C ILE A 98 9.39 -7.72 -6.28
N GLN A 99 9.10 -8.57 -7.24
CA GLN A 99 9.73 -8.52 -8.55
C GLN A 99 8.76 -7.93 -9.56
N VAL A 100 9.20 -6.91 -10.29
CA VAL A 100 8.35 -6.13 -11.20
C VAL A 100 8.83 -6.26 -12.63
N GLU A 101 7.91 -6.63 -13.53
CA GLU A 101 8.07 -6.51 -14.97
C GLU A 101 7.28 -5.27 -15.41
N GLY A 102 8.00 -4.22 -15.82
CA GLY A 102 7.44 -2.90 -16.10
C GLY A 102 8.03 -1.81 -15.20
N LYS A 103 7.36 -0.67 -15.14
CA LYS A 103 7.79 0.52 -14.37
C LYS A 103 6.76 1.00 -13.35
N GLU A 104 5.62 0.33 -13.27
CA GLU A 104 4.49 0.73 -12.43
C GLU A 104 3.82 -0.50 -11.81
N ILE A 105 3.37 -0.41 -10.57
CA ILE A 105 2.53 -1.43 -9.94
C ILE A 105 1.13 -1.34 -10.54
N PRO A 106 0.49 -2.47 -10.94
CA PRO A 106 -0.84 -2.42 -11.52
C PRO A 106 -1.85 -1.88 -10.51
N LEU A 107 -2.76 -1.02 -10.99
CA LEU A 107 -3.80 -0.43 -10.15
C LEU A 107 -4.82 -1.47 -9.69
N LEU A 108 -5.02 -2.52 -10.46
CA LEU A 108 -6.06 -3.53 -10.28
C LEU A 108 -7.45 -2.87 -10.24
N ASP A 109 -8.22 -3.09 -9.18
CA ASP A 109 -9.54 -2.48 -9.00
C ASP A 109 -9.52 -1.09 -8.33
N GLY A 110 -8.32 -0.56 -8.04
CA GLY A 110 -8.12 0.72 -7.35
C GLY A 110 -8.17 0.63 -5.83
N SER A 111 -8.22 -0.58 -5.27
CA SER A 111 -8.17 -0.85 -3.85
C SER A 111 -6.95 -1.71 -3.48
N ALA A 112 -6.78 -2.02 -2.20
CA ALA A 112 -5.77 -2.96 -1.73
C ALA A 112 -6.29 -4.40 -1.59
N ILE A 113 -7.61 -4.61 -1.74
CA ILE A 113 -8.27 -5.91 -1.46
C ILE A 113 -7.82 -7.02 -2.41
N GLU A 114 -7.51 -6.70 -3.67
CA GLU A 114 -7.05 -7.70 -4.63
C GLU A 114 -5.67 -8.27 -4.26
N TRP A 115 -4.81 -7.46 -3.65
CA TRP A 115 -3.54 -7.92 -3.08
C TRP A 115 -3.78 -8.80 -1.86
N VAL A 116 -4.70 -8.42 -0.98
CA VAL A 116 -5.08 -9.20 0.21
C VAL A 116 -5.60 -10.58 -0.20
N ARG A 117 -6.50 -10.66 -1.18
CA ARG A 117 -7.01 -11.93 -1.74
C ARG A 117 -5.87 -12.80 -2.26
N ALA A 118 -4.91 -12.18 -2.95
CA ALA A 118 -3.74 -12.90 -3.43
C ALA A 118 -2.89 -13.50 -2.30
N PHE A 119 -2.77 -12.79 -1.15
CA PHE A 119 -2.09 -13.34 0.02
C PHE A 119 -2.88 -14.49 0.66
N GLU A 120 -4.21 -14.39 0.70
CA GLU A 120 -5.09 -15.46 1.19
C GLU A 120 -5.00 -16.74 0.37
N GLU A 121 -4.88 -16.61 -0.97
CA GLU A 121 -4.74 -17.74 -1.90
C GLU A 121 -3.54 -18.63 -1.57
N VAL A 122 -2.39 -18.03 -1.21
CA VAL A 122 -1.15 -18.77 -0.91
C VAL A 122 -0.92 -18.99 0.57
N GLY A 123 -1.70 -18.33 1.41
CA GLY A 123 -1.56 -18.35 2.86
C GLY A 123 -0.36 -17.56 3.37
N ILE A 124 -0.35 -17.36 4.68
CA ILE A 124 0.74 -16.68 5.38
C ILE A 124 1.39 -17.62 6.38
N LYS A 125 2.65 -17.37 6.70
CA LYS A 125 3.39 -18.11 7.73
C LYS A 125 4.08 -17.15 8.67
N ARG A 126 4.10 -17.52 9.95
CA ARG A 126 4.82 -16.77 10.98
C ARG A 126 6.32 -16.91 10.77
N VAL A 127 7.04 -15.80 10.90
CA VAL A 127 8.51 -15.78 10.91
C VAL A 127 8.96 -15.81 12.37
N PRO A 128 9.78 -16.79 12.79
CA PRO A 128 10.20 -16.95 14.19
C PRO A 128 11.35 -15.97 14.54
N LYS A 129 11.16 -14.69 14.24
CA LYS A 129 12.11 -13.62 14.56
C LYS A 129 11.36 -12.45 15.17
N PRO A 130 11.95 -11.71 16.14
CA PRO A 130 11.33 -10.49 16.65
C PRO A 130 11.23 -9.46 15.54
N SER A 131 10.19 -8.63 15.56
CA SER A 131 10.07 -7.51 14.64
C SER A 131 11.01 -6.38 15.05
N ASN A 132 11.81 -5.92 14.10
CA ASN A 132 12.59 -4.69 14.25
C ASN A 132 11.80 -3.43 13.82
N PHE A 133 10.60 -3.61 13.27
CA PHE A 133 9.73 -2.50 12.83
C PHE A 133 8.92 -1.88 13.95
N MET A 134 8.64 -2.62 15.01
CA MET A 134 7.91 -2.07 16.14
C MET A 134 8.84 -1.15 16.94
N ARG A 135 8.69 0.15 16.70
CA ARG A 135 9.35 1.18 17.50
C ARG A 135 8.31 1.82 18.42
N GLU A 136 8.63 1.86 19.67
CA GLU A 136 7.84 2.60 20.65
C GLU A 136 8.00 4.11 20.43
N ILE A 137 6.89 4.81 20.39
CA ILE A 137 6.88 6.28 20.38
C ILE A 137 6.86 6.74 21.84
N SER A 138 7.97 7.28 22.32
CA SER A 138 8.12 7.74 23.69
C SER A 138 7.61 9.15 23.93
N GLU A 139 7.59 10.00 22.88
CA GLU A 139 7.21 11.40 22.96
C GLU A 139 6.27 11.80 21.81
N PRO A 140 5.31 12.72 22.06
CA PRO A 140 4.48 13.26 20.99
C PRO A 140 5.33 14.00 19.94
N LYS A 141 4.97 13.81 18.66
CA LYS A 141 5.60 14.52 17.53
C LYS A 141 4.52 15.11 16.63
N ILE A 142 4.74 16.33 16.19
CA ILE A 142 3.85 17.04 15.28
C ILE A 142 4.64 17.53 14.07
N PHE A 143 4.13 17.23 12.90
CA PHE A 143 4.68 17.66 11.62
C PHE A 143 3.62 18.46 10.88
N ASN A 144 4.00 19.64 10.41
CA ASN A 144 3.13 20.52 9.64
C ASN A 144 3.74 20.75 8.26
N LYS A 145 2.91 20.65 7.23
CA LYS A 145 3.29 21.03 5.87
C LYS A 145 2.06 21.62 5.18
N ASP A 146 2.14 22.88 4.78
CA ASP A 146 1.05 23.63 4.16
C ASP A 146 -0.23 23.58 5.03
N LYS A 147 -1.30 22.95 4.51
CA LYS A 147 -2.56 22.74 5.23
C LYS A 147 -2.67 21.36 5.89
N SER A 148 -1.61 20.56 5.84
CA SER A 148 -1.60 19.20 6.37
C SER A 148 -0.86 19.12 7.70
N VAL A 149 -1.40 18.35 8.63
CA VAL A 149 -0.82 18.08 9.95
C VAL A 149 -0.77 16.59 10.19
N ILE A 150 0.37 16.11 10.66
CA ILE A 150 0.51 14.76 11.20
C ILE A 150 0.95 14.88 12.64
N ALA A 151 0.16 14.29 13.55
CA ALA A 151 0.49 14.19 14.97
C ALA A 151 0.65 12.71 15.34
N ILE A 152 1.72 12.39 16.04
CA ILE A 152 2.00 11.04 16.53
C ILE A 152 2.11 11.15 18.05
N THR A 153 1.39 10.32 18.79
CA THR A 153 1.38 10.31 20.26
C THR A 153 1.62 8.89 20.78
N PRO A 154 2.27 8.75 21.94
CA PRO A 154 2.36 7.46 22.62
C PRO A 154 0.97 6.85 22.85
N SER A 155 0.86 5.57 22.61
CA SER A 155 -0.38 4.80 22.84
C SER A 155 -0.03 3.31 23.00
N ASN A 156 -0.88 2.58 23.70
CA ASN A 156 -0.79 1.12 23.79
C ASN A 156 -1.50 0.39 22.62
N LYS A 157 -2.02 1.15 21.68
CA LYS A 157 -2.68 0.65 20.46
C LYS A 157 -2.23 1.47 19.26
N LEU A 158 -2.27 0.85 18.07
CA LEU A 158 -2.14 1.58 16.83
C LEU A 158 -3.52 2.14 16.44
N THR A 159 -3.79 3.38 16.84
CA THR A 159 -5.01 4.10 16.45
C THR A 159 -4.67 5.10 15.35
N ILE A 160 -5.40 5.06 14.26
CA ILE A 160 -5.29 6.04 13.18
C ILE A 160 -6.54 6.93 13.19
N ILE A 161 -6.32 8.24 13.24
CA ILE A 161 -7.34 9.27 13.07
C ILE A 161 -7.00 10.02 11.80
N SER A 162 -7.81 9.86 10.76
CA SER A 162 -7.61 10.51 9.47
C SER A 162 -8.74 11.48 9.21
N THR A 163 -8.39 12.73 8.88
CA THR A 163 -9.35 13.77 8.51
C THR A 163 -8.98 14.29 7.12
N ILE A 164 -9.96 14.34 6.24
CA ILE A 164 -9.87 14.99 4.93
C ILE A 164 -10.80 16.20 4.90
N ASP A 165 -10.45 17.20 4.10
CA ASP A 165 -11.26 18.40 3.91
C ASP A 165 -11.15 18.86 2.44
N PHE A 166 -12.16 18.50 1.66
CA PHE A 166 -12.22 18.83 0.24
C PHE A 166 -13.19 19.97 -0.01
N SER A 167 -12.84 20.87 -0.93
CA SER A 167 -13.70 21.97 -1.38
C SER A 167 -14.97 21.50 -2.10
N TYR A 168 -14.97 20.27 -2.65
CA TYR A 168 -16.15 19.67 -3.26
C TYR A 168 -17.17 19.28 -2.18
N LYS A 169 -18.33 19.92 -2.21
CA LYS A 169 -19.40 19.75 -1.19
C LYS A 169 -19.85 18.29 -1.01
N ALA A 170 -19.79 17.47 -2.06
CA ALA A 170 -20.17 16.05 -1.99
C ALA A 170 -19.20 15.22 -1.14
N ILE A 171 -17.95 15.67 -0.97
CA ILE A 171 -16.95 15.02 -0.12
C ILE A 171 -16.85 15.77 1.20
N GLY A 172 -16.61 17.10 1.15
CA GLY A 172 -16.52 17.96 2.32
C GLY A 172 -15.43 17.54 3.31
N LYS A 173 -15.73 17.77 4.59
CA LYS A 173 -14.87 17.36 5.70
C LYS A 173 -15.36 16.04 6.28
N GLN A 174 -14.46 15.07 6.37
CA GLN A 174 -14.75 13.76 6.93
C GLN A 174 -13.62 13.33 7.86
N THR A 175 -13.95 12.62 8.93
CA THR A 175 -12.99 12.04 9.88
C THR A 175 -13.30 10.58 10.07
N PHE A 176 -12.29 9.75 9.97
CA PHE A 176 -12.36 8.31 10.22
C PHE A 176 -11.38 7.94 11.34
N VAL A 177 -11.82 7.08 12.25
CA VAL A 177 -11.04 6.62 13.42
C VAL A 177 -11.07 5.11 13.45
N ILE A 178 -9.90 4.49 13.59
CA ILE A 178 -9.76 3.04 13.64
C ILE A 178 -8.62 2.60 14.59
N ASP A 179 -8.90 1.63 15.45
CA ASP A 179 -7.86 0.85 16.12
C ASP A 179 -7.40 -0.25 15.14
N LEU A 180 -6.23 -0.04 14.53
CA LEU A 180 -5.77 -0.83 13.40
C LEU A 180 -5.13 -2.15 13.89
N ASN A 181 -5.56 -3.23 13.28
CA ASN A 181 -4.91 -4.54 13.30
C ASN A 181 -5.13 -5.21 11.92
N PRO A 182 -4.44 -6.33 11.61
CA PRO A 182 -4.56 -6.95 10.29
C PRO A 182 -6.01 -7.29 9.90
N LYS A 183 -6.82 -7.79 10.83
CA LYS A 183 -8.22 -8.10 10.55
C LYS A 183 -9.03 -6.84 10.23
N CYS A 184 -8.94 -5.80 11.05
CA CYS A 184 -9.63 -4.52 10.81
C CYS A 184 -9.17 -3.86 9.50
N TYR A 185 -7.87 -3.98 9.16
CA TYR A 185 -7.36 -3.50 7.89
C TYR A 185 -8.07 -4.19 6.71
N VAL A 186 -8.13 -5.52 6.72
CA VAL A 186 -8.75 -6.30 5.65
C VAL A 186 -10.25 -6.00 5.51
N ASP A 187 -10.94 -5.89 6.65
CA ASP A 187 -12.39 -5.69 6.65
C ASP A 187 -12.81 -4.27 6.25
N LEU A 188 -12.02 -3.25 6.62
CA LEU A 188 -12.45 -1.85 6.54
C LEU A 188 -11.59 -0.96 5.62
N ILE A 189 -10.28 -1.20 5.55
CA ILE A 189 -9.38 -0.33 4.78
C ILE A 189 -9.08 -0.90 3.41
N ALA A 190 -8.72 -2.18 3.33
CA ALA A 190 -8.32 -2.80 2.07
C ALA A 190 -9.38 -2.69 0.97
N PRO A 191 -10.71 -2.75 1.24
CA PRO A 191 -11.74 -2.58 0.22
C PRO A 191 -11.93 -1.15 -0.27
N ALA A 192 -11.38 -0.15 0.47
CA ALA A 192 -11.53 1.25 0.09
C ALA A 192 -10.79 1.54 -1.22
N ARG A 193 -11.51 2.08 -2.20
CA ARG A 193 -10.96 2.40 -3.52
C ARG A 193 -10.43 3.82 -3.55
N THR A 194 -9.35 4.03 -4.29
CA THR A 194 -8.91 5.36 -4.65
C THR A 194 -9.91 6.04 -5.57
N PHE A 195 -9.93 7.37 -5.57
CA PHE A 195 -10.75 8.16 -6.47
C PHE A 195 -9.92 9.28 -7.10
N GLY A 196 -10.42 9.85 -8.18
CA GLY A 196 -9.85 11.03 -8.81
C GLY A 196 -10.96 11.94 -9.31
N PHE A 197 -10.63 13.22 -9.48
CA PHE A 197 -11.56 14.19 -10.05
C PHE A 197 -11.50 14.13 -11.58
N LYS A 198 -12.67 14.29 -12.21
CA LYS A 198 -12.80 14.19 -13.67
C LYS A 198 -11.86 15.16 -14.42
N ASP A 199 -11.70 16.35 -13.89
CA ASP A 199 -10.83 17.39 -14.45
C ASP A 199 -9.37 16.95 -14.46
N GLN A 200 -8.89 16.27 -13.40
CA GLN A 200 -7.54 15.74 -13.29
C GLN A 200 -7.24 14.66 -14.34
N PHE A 201 -8.23 13.84 -14.68
CA PHE A 201 -8.06 12.83 -15.73
C PHE A 201 -7.87 13.45 -17.11
N GLN A 202 -8.55 14.55 -17.39
CA GLN A 202 -8.40 15.26 -18.67
C GLN A 202 -7.02 15.93 -18.82
N GLU A 203 -6.52 16.55 -17.74
CA GLU A 203 -5.21 17.19 -17.72
C GLU A 203 -4.05 16.19 -17.85
N LEU A 204 -4.21 14.99 -17.31
CA LEU A 204 -3.16 13.97 -17.28
C LEU A 204 -3.18 13.03 -18.49
N GLY A 205 -4.17 13.16 -19.38
CA GLY A 205 -4.34 12.24 -20.51
C GLY A 205 -4.59 10.80 -20.08
N LEU A 206 -5.05 10.60 -18.85
CA LEU A 206 -5.33 9.26 -18.31
C LEU A 206 -6.53 8.64 -19.02
N SER A 207 -6.39 7.39 -19.44
CA SER A 207 -7.45 6.67 -20.11
C SER A 207 -8.56 6.31 -19.11
N LEU A 208 -9.76 6.84 -19.32
CA LEU A 208 -10.96 6.48 -18.54
C LEU A 208 -11.42 5.02 -18.74
N ILE A 209 -10.78 4.28 -19.63
CA ILE A 209 -11.17 2.93 -20.05
C ILE A 209 -11.02 1.90 -18.90
N HIS A 210 -10.23 2.21 -17.87
CA HIS A 210 -9.98 1.27 -16.76
C HIS A 210 -10.71 1.61 -15.46
N ILE A 211 -11.54 2.66 -15.45
CA ILE A 211 -12.43 2.94 -14.33
C ILE A 211 -13.72 2.18 -14.60
N SER A 212 -13.69 0.87 -14.36
CA SER A 212 -14.89 0.07 -14.36
C SER A 212 -15.88 0.66 -13.34
N GLU A 213 -17.08 0.91 -13.80
CA GLU A 213 -18.31 1.35 -13.16
C GLU A 213 -18.29 1.67 -11.65
N PRO A 214 -18.93 2.77 -11.22
CA PRO A 214 -19.06 3.13 -9.82
C PRO A 214 -20.01 2.16 -9.11
N THR A 215 -19.51 0.98 -8.80
CA THR A 215 -20.24 0.08 -7.92
C THR A 215 -20.05 0.53 -6.49
N ARG A 216 -21.04 1.28 -6.01
CA ARG A 216 -21.28 1.69 -4.63
C ARG A 216 -20.10 2.40 -3.96
N LEU A 217 -20.17 3.73 -3.97
CA LEU A 217 -19.75 4.54 -2.84
C LEU A 217 -20.35 3.89 -1.57
N LEU A 218 -19.54 3.15 -0.83
CA LEU A 218 -19.80 2.99 0.58
C LEU A 218 -19.60 4.37 1.17
N ALA A 219 -20.69 5.10 1.33
CA ALA A 219 -20.71 6.27 2.20
C ALA A 219 -20.29 5.77 3.59
N ILE A 220 -19.12 6.20 4.02
CA ILE A 220 -18.73 6.17 5.42
C ILE A 220 -19.33 7.39 6.08
#